data_094c62501fc54f9a0bd94efe6d471d1c
#
_entry.id   094c62501fc54f9a0bd94efe6d471d1c
#
_cell.length_a   1.000
_cell.length_b   1.000
_cell.length_c   1.000
_cell.angle_alpha   90.00
_cell.angle_beta   90.00
_cell.angle_gamma   90.00
#
_symmetry.space_group_name_H-M   'P 1'
#
loop_
_entity.id
_entity.type
_entity.pdbx_description
1 polymer ?
#
loop_
_entity_poly.entity_id
_entity_poly.type
_entity_poly.pdbx_seq_one_letter_code
_entity_poly.pdbx_strand_id
1 'polypeptide(L)'
;KKYLWIDADAWVNSWESIELYIKGSENKKLAISTSADRSYGRVLRAEWFFGSFAKIKSQNYKHAKSSGFSEEISREVALKPHLNIGVFCLEEDAPHWKIWQKNLKKALSSGKIWGSEQIAMNIAIYSDKLEVEILPAYCNWTLIEGLRFDKKQNTFVEPYLPNHKIGIIHLAGKDNDNIRKNKNF
;
A
#
# COMPACT_ATOMS: atom_id res chain seq x y z
N LYS A 1 3.09 -21.45 9.39
CA LYS A 1 1.79 -20.81 9.10
C LYS A 1 1.98 -19.57 8.27
N LYS A 2 0.90 -19.12 7.56
CA LYS A 2 0.84 -17.85 6.82
C LYS A 2 -0.25 -16.98 7.44
N TYR A 3 0.02 -15.69 7.56
CA TYR A 3 -0.92 -14.69 8.06
C TYR A 3 -1.25 -13.73 6.94
N LEU A 4 -2.53 -13.68 6.58
CA LEU A 4 -3.08 -12.68 5.68
C LEU A 4 -3.75 -11.59 6.51
N TRP A 5 -3.24 -10.38 6.43
CA TRP A 5 -3.83 -9.18 7.01
C TRP A 5 -4.74 -8.50 5.99
N ILE A 6 -5.91 -8.09 6.42
CA ILE A 6 -6.85 -7.28 5.63
C ILE A 6 -7.41 -6.20 6.56
N ASP A 7 -7.27 -4.93 6.19
CA ASP A 7 -7.81 -3.81 6.96
C ASP A 7 -9.33 -3.88 7.06
N ALA A 8 -9.88 -3.34 8.14
CA ALA A 8 -11.31 -3.38 8.43
C ALA A 8 -12.18 -2.61 7.43
N ASP A 9 -11.60 -1.75 6.59
CA ASP A 9 -12.24 -1.00 5.52
C ASP A 9 -11.97 -1.58 4.12
N ALA A 10 -11.50 -2.84 4.07
CA ALA A 10 -11.32 -3.60 2.85
C ALA A 10 -12.19 -4.87 2.83
N TRP A 11 -12.61 -5.30 1.65
CA TRP A 11 -13.35 -6.56 1.51
C TRP A 11 -12.95 -7.34 0.26
N VAL A 12 -13.04 -8.66 0.36
CA VAL A 12 -12.69 -9.59 -0.70
C VAL A 12 -13.82 -9.67 -1.72
N ASN A 13 -13.51 -9.33 -2.98
CA ASN A 13 -14.41 -9.47 -4.13
C ASN A 13 -14.07 -10.72 -4.97
N SER A 14 -12.81 -11.20 -4.90
CA SER A 14 -12.38 -12.41 -5.60
C SER A 14 -11.36 -13.18 -4.76
N TRP A 15 -11.60 -14.52 -4.68
CA TRP A 15 -10.69 -15.42 -3.97
C TRP A 15 -9.32 -15.57 -4.64
N GLU A 16 -9.25 -15.40 -5.95
CA GLU A 16 -7.99 -15.44 -6.73
C GLU A 16 -6.91 -14.52 -6.17
N SER A 17 -7.30 -13.34 -5.67
CA SER A 17 -6.33 -12.43 -5.05
C SER A 17 -5.82 -12.95 -3.70
N ILE A 18 -6.64 -13.64 -2.93
CA ILE A 18 -6.20 -14.30 -1.70
C ILE A 18 -5.14 -15.37 -2.02
N GLU A 19 -5.36 -16.17 -3.06
CA GLU A 19 -4.40 -17.17 -3.50
C GLU A 19 -3.07 -16.54 -3.94
N LEU A 20 -3.12 -15.38 -4.63
CA LEU A 20 -1.91 -14.63 -5.00
C LEU A 20 -1.14 -14.15 -3.77
N TYR A 21 -1.81 -13.64 -2.74
CA TYR A 21 -1.16 -13.26 -1.47
C TYR A 21 -0.50 -14.47 -0.80
N ILE A 22 -1.21 -15.59 -0.72
CA ILE A 22 -0.70 -16.83 -0.12
C ILE A 22 0.53 -17.34 -0.90
N LYS A 23 0.46 -17.36 -2.22
CA LYS A 23 1.57 -17.78 -3.09
C LYS A 23 2.75 -16.81 -3.03
N GLY A 24 2.48 -15.52 -3.08
CA GLY A 24 3.52 -14.48 -3.04
C GLY A 24 4.28 -14.42 -1.71
N SER A 25 3.69 -14.94 -0.62
CA SER A 25 4.36 -15.00 0.68
C SER A 25 5.26 -16.23 0.88
N GLU A 26 5.39 -17.10 -0.12
CA GLU A 26 6.29 -18.25 -0.05
C GLU A 26 7.75 -17.82 0.08
N ASN A 27 8.54 -18.69 0.69
CA ASN A 27 9.97 -18.44 0.96
C ASN A 27 10.20 -17.20 1.84
N LYS A 28 9.30 -16.94 2.79
CA LYS A 28 9.37 -15.83 3.75
C LYS A 28 9.36 -14.44 3.12
N LYS A 29 8.86 -14.30 1.90
CA LYS A 29 8.65 -13.01 1.24
C LYS A 29 7.43 -12.30 1.82
N LEU A 30 7.45 -10.98 1.80
CA LEU A 30 6.26 -10.18 2.03
C LEU A 30 5.45 -10.09 0.73
N ALA A 31 4.25 -10.68 0.68
CA ALA A 31 3.32 -10.46 -0.42
C ALA A 31 2.50 -9.20 -0.16
N ILE A 32 2.60 -8.20 -1.04
CA ILE A 32 1.97 -6.89 -0.84
C ILE A 32 1.74 -6.20 -2.19
N SER A 33 0.74 -5.32 -2.28
CA SER A 33 0.57 -4.43 -3.43
C SER A 33 1.15 -3.04 -3.18
N THR A 34 1.43 -2.32 -4.26
CA THR A 34 1.90 -0.93 -4.18
C THR A 34 0.77 0.06 -4.42
N SER A 35 0.90 1.24 -3.82
CA SER A 35 0.09 2.42 -4.16
C SER A 35 0.69 3.24 -5.32
N ALA A 36 1.54 2.63 -6.15
CA ALA A 36 2.23 3.30 -7.26
C ALA A 36 1.63 2.98 -8.64
N ASP A 37 0.58 2.18 -8.67
CA ASP A 37 -0.13 1.77 -9.87
C ASP A 37 -1.35 2.66 -10.13
N ARG A 38 -2.10 2.35 -11.19
CA ARG A 38 -3.31 3.05 -11.67
C ARG A 38 -4.38 3.28 -10.62
N SER A 39 -4.40 2.47 -9.57
CA SER A 39 -5.31 2.64 -8.43
C SER A 39 -4.94 3.80 -7.51
N TYR A 40 -3.78 4.44 -7.67
CA TYR A 40 -3.28 5.42 -6.71
C TYR A 40 -2.36 6.49 -7.33
N GLY A 41 -2.93 7.39 -8.12
CA GLY A 41 -2.16 8.36 -8.93
C GLY A 41 -1.41 9.47 -8.17
N ARG A 42 -1.40 9.53 -6.81
CA ARG A 42 -0.95 10.72 -6.08
C ARG A 42 0.19 10.53 -5.08
N VAL A 43 0.83 9.39 -5.05
CA VAL A 43 1.86 9.06 -4.03
C VAL A 43 3.20 9.71 -4.30
N LEU A 44 3.53 9.87 -5.58
CA LEU A 44 4.74 10.55 -6.04
C LEU A 44 4.36 11.57 -7.12
N ARG A 45 4.73 12.84 -6.90
CA ARG A 45 4.44 13.93 -7.85
C ARG A 45 5.65 14.80 -8.07
N ALA A 46 5.89 15.17 -9.33
CA ALA A 46 6.80 16.25 -9.69
C ALA A 46 5.97 17.52 -9.97
N GLU A 47 6.25 18.61 -9.28
CA GLU A 47 5.64 19.91 -9.48
C GLU A 47 6.70 20.88 -9.98
N TRP A 48 6.46 21.54 -11.11
CA TRP A 48 7.32 22.56 -11.65
C TRP A 48 7.13 23.86 -10.85
N PHE A 49 8.23 24.49 -10.52
CA PHE A 49 8.26 25.75 -9.79
C PHE A 49 9.12 26.76 -10.57
N PHE A 50 8.55 27.92 -10.88
CA PHE A 50 9.19 28.97 -11.67
C PHE A 50 9.80 28.52 -13.03
N GLY A 51 9.19 27.55 -13.68
CA GLY A 51 9.60 27.12 -15.04
C GLY A 51 10.93 26.38 -15.15
N SER A 52 11.76 26.42 -14.12
CA SER A 52 13.14 25.84 -14.15
C SER A 52 13.42 24.84 -13.04
N PHE A 53 12.58 24.76 -12.03
CA PHE A 53 12.79 23.86 -10.88
C PHE A 53 11.64 22.88 -10.73
N ALA A 54 11.97 21.61 -10.50
CA ALA A 54 10.99 20.58 -10.15
C ALA A 54 11.06 20.25 -8.65
N LYS A 55 9.93 20.33 -7.98
CA LYS A 55 9.78 19.83 -6.61
C LYS A 55 9.16 18.44 -6.66
N ILE A 56 9.89 17.45 -6.16
CA ILE A 56 9.36 16.11 -6.00
C ILE A 56 8.67 16.00 -4.65
N LYS A 57 7.36 15.68 -4.67
CA LYS A 57 6.59 15.34 -3.47
C LYS A 57 6.50 13.83 -3.36
N SER A 58 7.18 13.27 -2.38
CA SER A 58 7.17 11.85 -2.07
C SER A 58 6.49 11.60 -0.73
N GLN A 59 5.54 10.68 -0.70
CA GLN A 59 4.89 10.25 0.52
C GLN A 59 5.88 9.47 1.41
N ASN A 60 6.67 8.58 0.82
CA ASN A 60 7.71 7.85 1.56
C ASN A 60 8.69 8.79 2.24
N TYR A 61 9.24 9.77 1.51
CA TYR A 61 10.15 10.77 2.09
C TYR A 61 9.51 11.53 3.25
N LYS A 62 8.32 12.08 3.01
CA LYS A 62 7.58 12.87 4.01
C LYS A 62 7.33 12.06 5.28
N HIS A 63 6.88 10.82 5.13
CA HIS A 63 6.56 9.95 6.27
C HIS A 63 7.82 9.51 7.00
N ALA A 64 8.89 9.13 6.30
CA ALA A 64 10.16 8.77 6.91
C ALA A 64 10.75 9.92 7.75
N LYS A 65 10.83 11.12 7.18
CA LYS A 65 11.29 12.31 7.90
C LYS A 65 10.46 12.62 9.12
N SER A 66 9.14 12.63 8.98
CA SER A 66 8.25 12.96 10.10
C SER A 66 8.18 11.85 11.16
N SER A 67 8.64 10.65 10.85
CA SER A 67 8.75 9.51 11.78
C SER A 67 10.16 9.36 12.37
N GLY A 68 11.01 10.40 12.29
CA GLY A 68 12.31 10.44 12.96
C GLY A 68 13.40 9.57 12.30
N PHE A 69 13.23 9.14 11.05
CA PHE A 69 14.30 8.47 10.31
C PHE A 69 15.30 9.48 9.76
N SER A 70 16.55 9.03 9.56
CA SER A 70 17.62 9.89 9.05
C SER A 70 17.32 10.44 7.67
N GLU A 71 17.99 11.51 7.29
CA GLU A 71 17.90 12.08 5.94
C GLU A 71 18.29 11.06 4.87
N GLU A 72 19.31 10.26 5.13
CA GLU A 72 19.81 9.23 4.24
C GLU A 72 18.72 8.17 3.96
N ILE A 73 18.15 7.57 5.00
CA ILE A 73 17.04 6.60 4.88
C ILE A 73 15.85 7.24 4.16
N SER A 74 15.51 8.48 4.52
CA SER A 74 14.37 9.18 3.92
C SER A 74 14.56 9.41 2.42
N ARG A 75 15.78 9.74 1.98
CA ARG A 75 16.13 9.87 0.56
C ARG A 75 16.17 8.53 -0.17
N GLU A 76 16.68 7.48 0.47
CA GLU A 76 16.71 6.13 -0.11
C GLU A 76 15.32 5.63 -0.49
N VAL A 77 14.33 5.85 0.37
CA VAL A 77 12.95 5.40 0.12
C VAL A 77 12.11 6.38 -0.70
N ALA A 78 12.61 7.59 -0.95
CA ALA A 78 11.83 8.70 -1.51
C ALA A 78 11.16 8.36 -2.86
N LEU A 79 11.90 7.72 -3.76
CA LEU A 79 11.44 7.41 -5.12
C LEU A 79 11.01 5.93 -5.27
N LYS A 80 10.99 5.17 -4.19
CA LYS A 80 10.52 3.78 -4.20
C LYS A 80 9.00 3.72 -4.25
N PRO A 81 8.42 2.69 -4.91
CA PRO A 81 6.99 2.46 -4.86
C PRO A 81 6.48 2.40 -3.42
N HIS A 82 5.41 3.11 -3.14
CA HIS A 82 4.82 3.11 -1.80
C HIS A 82 4.04 1.80 -1.60
N LEU A 83 4.47 0.97 -0.65
CA LEU A 83 3.80 -0.29 -0.32
C LEU A 83 2.55 -0.01 0.52
N ASN A 84 1.44 -0.64 0.20
CA ASN A 84 0.18 -0.45 0.93
C ASN A 84 -0.06 -1.62 1.88
N ILE A 85 0.14 -1.41 3.16
CA ILE A 85 0.01 -2.43 4.20
C ILE A 85 -1.44 -2.75 4.60
N GLY A 86 -2.43 -2.13 3.97
CA GLY A 86 -3.84 -2.45 4.24
C GLY A 86 -4.20 -3.89 3.88
N VAL A 87 -3.44 -4.50 2.96
CA VAL A 87 -3.51 -5.93 2.68
C VAL A 87 -2.10 -6.47 2.44
N PHE A 88 -1.71 -7.49 3.20
CA PHE A 88 -0.46 -8.20 2.99
C PHE A 88 -0.51 -9.64 3.53
N CYS A 89 0.36 -10.49 3.04
CA CYS A 89 0.54 -11.85 3.56
C CYS A 89 2.01 -12.11 3.89
N LEU A 90 2.24 -12.83 4.99
CA LEU A 90 3.57 -13.11 5.50
C LEU A 90 3.60 -14.43 6.28
N GLU A 91 4.68 -15.19 6.16
CA GLU A 91 4.90 -16.40 6.96
C GLU A 91 5.19 -16.05 8.43
N GLU A 92 4.79 -16.95 9.35
CA GLU A 92 4.92 -16.78 10.80
C GLU A 92 6.36 -16.50 11.25
N ASP A 93 7.33 -17.16 10.63
CA ASP A 93 8.75 -17.08 10.96
C ASP A 93 9.54 -16.14 10.03
N ALA A 94 8.87 -15.32 9.26
CA ALA A 94 9.52 -14.36 8.38
C ALA A 94 10.26 -13.26 9.18
N PRO A 95 11.48 -12.89 8.76
CA PRO A 95 12.29 -11.89 9.47
C PRO A 95 11.63 -10.51 9.51
N HIS A 96 10.67 -10.26 8.63
CA HIS A 96 9.91 -9.03 8.50
C HIS A 96 9.25 -8.60 9.81
N TRP A 97 8.66 -9.52 10.56
CA TRP A 97 7.98 -9.21 11.83
C TRP A 97 8.89 -8.47 12.81
N LYS A 98 10.11 -8.98 12.99
CA LYS A 98 11.09 -8.39 13.91
C LYS A 98 11.60 -7.04 13.43
N ILE A 99 11.91 -6.92 12.14
CA ILE A 99 12.46 -5.68 11.56
C ILE A 99 11.37 -4.62 11.48
N TRP A 100 10.15 -4.96 11.04
CA TRP A 100 9.01 -4.05 11.04
C TRP A 100 8.70 -3.52 12.45
N GLN A 101 8.67 -4.41 13.46
CA GLN A 101 8.46 -4.01 14.86
C GLN A 101 9.54 -3.01 15.34
N LYS A 102 10.81 -3.28 15.01
CA LYS A 102 11.93 -2.36 15.33
C LYS A 102 11.71 -0.98 14.70
N ASN A 103 11.40 -0.95 13.40
CA ASN A 103 11.18 0.30 12.67
C ASN A 103 9.93 1.04 13.15
N LEU A 104 8.86 0.30 13.47
CA LEU A 104 7.63 0.87 14.02
C LEU A 104 7.86 1.52 15.40
N LYS A 105 8.58 0.85 16.29
CA LYS A 105 8.96 1.43 17.60
C LYS A 105 9.74 2.74 17.43
N LYS A 106 10.68 2.77 16.48
CA LYS A 106 11.42 4.00 16.15
C LYS A 106 10.50 5.10 15.63
N ALA A 107 9.59 4.78 14.70
CA ALA A 107 8.65 5.74 14.14
C ALA A 107 7.72 6.32 15.21
N LEU A 108 7.20 5.48 16.12
CA LEU A 108 6.30 5.88 17.19
C LEU A 108 7.02 6.74 18.26
N SER A 109 8.31 6.52 18.49
CA SER A 109 9.10 7.35 19.44
C SER A 109 9.23 8.81 19.01
N SER A 110 8.99 9.12 17.74
CA SER A 110 8.92 10.51 17.24
C SER A 110 7.60 11.22 17.54
N GLY A 111 6.63 10.53 18.15
CA GLY A 111 5.30 11.04 18.47
C GLY A 111 4.31 11.07 17.32
N LYS A 112 4.71 10.64 16.11
CA LYS A 112 3.81 10.55 14.97
C LYS A 112 3.20 9.16 14.88
N ILE A 113 1.87 9.08 14.95
CA ILE A 113 1.13 7.81 14.89
C ILE A 113 0.72 7.48 13.44
N TRP A 114 0.11 8.44 12.73
CA TRP A 114 -0.47 8.19 11.42
C TRP A 114 0.58 7.87 10.33
N GLY A 115 0.46 6.72 9.70
CA GLY A 115 1.35 6.23 8.65
C GLY A 115 2.69 5.69 9.15
N SER A 116 2.87 5.54 10.48
CA SER A 116 4.10 5.01 11.07
C SER A 116 4.28 3.53 10.77
N GLU A 117 3.22 2.75 10.82
CA GLU A 117 3.21 1.33 10.49
C GLU A 117 3.57 1.09 9.03
N GLN A 118 3.04 1.92 8.14
CA GLN A 118 3.26 1.82 6.70
C GLN A 118 4.68 2.21 6.31
N ILE A 119 5.20 3.33 6.83
CA ILE A 119 6.58 3.74 6.53
C ILE A 119 7.60 2.79 7.16
N ALA A 120 7.33 2.23 8.34
CA ALA A 120 8.17 1.23 8.96
C ALA A 120 8.33 -0.03 8.11
N MET A 121 7.25 -0.49 7.45
CA MET A 121 7.31 -1.61 6.50
C MET A 121 8.04 -1.23 5.22
N ASN A 122 7.78 -0.05 4.66
CA ASN A 122 8.51 0.42 3.47
C ASN A 122 10.03 0.47 3.72
N ILE A 123 10.46 0.91 4.90
CA ILE A 123 11.87 0.93 5.29
C ILE A 123 12.42 -0.49 5.44
N ALA A 124 11.67 -1.40 6.06
CA ALA A 124 12.06 -2.80 6.18
C ALA A 124 12.37 -3.45 4.82
N ILE A 125 11.57 -3.13 3.80
CA ILE A 125 11.77 -3.66 2.44
C ILE A 125 12.91 -2.92 1.72
N TYR A 126 12.88 -1.60 1.69
CA TYR A 126 13.77 -0.84 0.81
C TYR A 126 15.14 -0.54 1.40
N SER A 127 15.22 -0.27 2.69
CA SER A 127 16.46 0.07 3.38
C SER A 127 17.08 -1.14 4.09
N ASP A 128 16.28 -1.92 4.82
CA ASP A 128 16.74 -3.16 5.46
C ASP A 128 16.82 -4.35 4.48
N LYS A 129 16.41 -4.19 3.21
CA LYS A 129 16.55 -5.15 2.08
C LYS A 129 15.86 -6.49 2.32
N LEU A 130 14.70 -6.48 2.94
CA LEU A 130 13.90 -7.70 3.09
C LEU A 130 13.19 -8.09 1.78
N GLU A 131 12.97 -9.38 1.60
CA GLU A 131 12.38 -9.95 0.38
C GLU A 131 10.89 -9.59 0.25
N VAL A 132 10.48 -9.18 -0.94
CA VAL A 132 9.10 -8.79 -1.24
C VAL A 132 8.63 -9.34 -2.57
N GLU A 133 7.37 -9.78 -2.60
CA GLU A 133 6.63 -10.08 -3.83
C GLU A 133 5.57 -8.99 -4.03
N ILE A 134 5.75 -8.18 -5.07
CA ILE A 134 4.84 -7.07 -5.38
C ILE A 134 3.71 -7.59 -6.26
N LEU A 135 2.51 -7.60 -5.70
CA LEU A 135 1.30 -8.03 -6.38
C LEU A 135 0.66 -6.90 -7.20
N PRO A 136 -0.10 -7.23 -8.26
CA PRO A 136 -0.83 -6.25 -9.05
C PRO A 136 -1.80 -5.40 -8.23
N ALA A 137 -2.09 -4.18 -8.69
CA ALA A 137 -2.96 -3.23 -7.99
C ALA A 137 -4.37 -3.75 -7.74
N TYR A 138 -4.91 -4.60 -8.60
CA TYR A 138 -6.24 -5.18 -8.42
C TYR A 138 -6.33 -6.12 -7.20
N CYS A 139 -5.19 -6.54 -6.63
CA CYS A 139 -5.16 -7.30 -5.38
C CYS A 139 -5.45 -6.43 -4.14
N ASN A 140 -5.31 -5.11 -4.25
CA ASN A 140 -5.66 -4.15 -3.19
C ASN A 140 -6.07 -2.82 -3.84
N TRP A 141 -7.24 -2.80 -4.45
CA TRP A 141 -7.73 -1.67 -5.22
C TRP A 141 -8.34 -0.61 -4.32
N THR A 142 -7.76 0.58 -4.31
CA THR A 142 -8.31 1.72 -3.57
C THR A 142 -9.40 2.42 -4.39
N LEU A 143 -10.46 2.89 -3.73
CA LEU A 143 -11.60 3.55 -4.40
C LEU A 143 -11.30 4.94 -4.94
N ILE A 144 -10.11 5.48 -4.71
CA ILE A 144 -9.73 6.84 -5.16
C ILE A 144 -9.91 7.02 -6.67
N GLU A 145 -9.62 5.99 -7.44
CA GLU A 145 -9.73 5.99 -8.92
C GLU A 145 -11.06 5.39 -9.41
N GLY A 146 -11.98 5.12 -8.49
CA GLY A 146 -13.27 4.51 -8.79
C GLY A 146 -13.17 3.02 -9.11
N LEU A 147 -14.31 2.43 -9.39
CA LEU A 147 -14.42 1.05 -9.88
C LEU A 147 -15.62 0.95 -10.83
N ARG A 148 -15.67 -0.10 -11.64
CA ARG A 148 -16.78 -0.36 -12.57
C ARG A 148 -17.39 -1.72 -12.26
N PHE A 149 -18.72 -1.80 -12.29
CA PHE A 149 -19.41 -3.07 -12.22
C PHE A 149 -19.59 -3.66 -13.63
N ASP A 150 -19.03 -4.84 -13.85
CA ASP A 150 -19.24 -5.60 -15.09
C ASP A 150 -20.47 -6.49 -14.94
N LYS A 151 -21.58 -6.10 -15.61
CA LYS A 151 -22.85 -6.83 -15.56
C LYS A 151 -22.76 -8.24 -16.17
N LYS A 152 -21.86 -8.46 -17.13
CA LYS A 152 -21.70 -9.77 -17.79
C LYS A 152 -21.02 -10.77 -16.87
N GLN A 153 -20.00 -10.31 -16.14
CA GLN A 153 -19.24 -11.13 -15.21
C GLN A 153 -19.80 -11.08 -13.78
N ASN A 154 -20.79 -10.21 -13.54
CA ASN A 154 -21.39 -9.96 -12.22
C ASN A 154 -20.33 -9.69 -11.14
N THR A 155 -19.37 -8.80 -11.43
CA THR A 155 -18.24 -8.50 -10.54
C THR A 155 -17.72 -7.08 -10.73
N PHE A 156 -16.97 -6.59 -9.75
CA PHE A 156 -16.25 -5.32 -9.86
C PHE A 156 -14.94 -5.51 -10.61
N VAL A 157 -14.69 -4.58 -11.54
CA VAL A 157 -13.48 -4.52 -12.36
C VAL A 157 -12.85 -3.14 -12.29
N GLU A 158 -11.55 -3.05 -12.56
CA GLU A 158 -10.88 -1.77 -12.70
C GLU A 158 -11.50 -0.96 -13.86
N PRO A 159 -11.56 0.39 -13.77
CA PRO A 159 -12.19 1.23 -14.78
C PRO A 159 -11.37 1.34 -16.07
N TYR A 160 -10.14 0.83 -16.08
CA TYR A 160 -9.19 0.89 -17.18
C TYR A 160 -9.06 -0.43 -17.93
N LEU A 161 -8.70 -0.38 -19.21
CA LEU A 161 -8.39 -1.59 -19.98
C LEU A 161 -7.14 -2.28 -19.39
N PRO A 162 -7.13 -3.63 -19.34
CA PRO A 162 -8.12 -4.58 -19.86
C PRO A 162 -9.30 -4.89 -18.92
N ASN A 163 -9.58 -4.08 -17.90
CA ASN A 163 -10.66 -4.24 -16.93
C ASN A 163 -10.50 -5.51 -16.09
N HIS A 164 -9.33 -5.67 -15.48
CA HIS A 164 -9.10 -6.80 -14.58
C HIS A 164 -10.14 -6.82 -13.47
N LYS A 165 -10.54 -8.02 -13.10
CA LYS A 165 -11.40 -8.26 -11.95
C LYS A 165 -10.68 -7.80 -10.68
N ILE A 166 -11.32 -6.93 -9.90
CA ILE A 166 -10.79 -6.47 -8.63
C ILE A 166 -10.87 -7.61 -7.63
N GLY A 167 -9.77 -7.91 -6.97
CA GLY A 167 -9.70 -8.95 -5.97
C GLY A 167 -10.11 -8.49 -4.59
N ILE A 168 -9.50 -7.42 -4.11
CA ILE A 168 -9.83 -6.80 -2.84
C ILE A 168 -10.12 -5.32 -3.08
N ILE A 169 -11.27 -4.86 -2.60
CA ILE A 169 -11.70 -3.46 -2.65
C ILE A 169 -11.37 -2.83 -1.32
N HIS A 170 -10.66 -1.69 -1.34
CA HIS A 170 -10.16 -1.03 -0.15
C HIS A 170 -10.66 0.42 -0.11
N LEU A 171 -11.41 0.78 0.91
CA LEU A 171 -11.99 2.12 1.13
C LEU A 171 -10.96 3.11 1.70
N ALA A 172 -9.69 3.02 1.29
CA ALA A 172 -8.64 3.88 1.80
C ALA A 172 -8.86 5.35 1.42
N GLY A 173 -8.73 6.27 2.39
CA GLY A 173 -8.69 7.70 2.16
C GLY A 173 -9.91 8.48 2.63
N LYS A 174 -9.97 9.78 2.28
CA LYS A 174 -11.02 10.70 2.72
C LYS A 174 -12.42 10.41 2.15
N ASP A 175 -12.50 9.66 1.06
CA ASP A 175 -13.77 9.31 0.42
C ASP A 175 -14.58 8.29 1.24
N ASN A 176 -13.96 7.62 2.20
CA ASN A 176 -14.64 6.79 3.20
C ASN A 176 -15.72 7.54 3.96
N ASP A 177 -15.50 8.81 4.30
CA ASP A 177 -16.47 9.61 5.02
C ASP A 177 -17.72 9.91 4.18
N ASN A 178 -17.56 10.05 2.87
CA ASN A 178 -18.67 10.29 1.96
C ASN A 178 -19.48 9.01 1.71
N ILE A 179 -18.84 7.86 1.60
CA ILE A 179 -19.51 6.56 1.43
C ILE A 179 -20.24 6.18 2.73
N ARG A 180 -19.61 6.38 3.89
CA ARG A 180 -20.24 6.12 5.20
C ARG A 180 -21.42 7.05 5.51
N LYS A 181 -21.40 8.27 4.99
CA LYS A 181 -22.48 9.28 5.19
C LYS A 181 -23.65 9.10 4.23
N ASN A 182 -23.41 8.59 3.02
CA ASN A 182 -24.47 8.29 2.06
C ASN A 182 -25.08 6.93 2.39
N LYS A 183 -26.14 6.95 3.21
CA LYS A 183 -26.92 5.75 3.58
C LYS A 183 -27.79 5.17 2.44
N ASN A 184 -27.64 5.64 1.21
CA ASN A 184 -28.38 5.20 0.02
C ASN A 184 -27.42 4.41 -0.91
N PHE A 185 -27.24 3.14 -0.61
CA PHE A 185 -26.81 2.09 -1.54
C PHE A 185 -27.95 1.10 -1.70
#